data_79a0f31a7ace75c6f98a8773f35abbfc
#
_entry.id   79a0f31a7ace75c6f98a8773f35abbfc
#
_cell.length_a   1.000
_cell.length_b   1.000
_cell.length_c   1.000
_cell.angle_alpha   90.00
_cell.angle_beta   90.00
_cell.angle_gamma   90.00
#
_symmetry.space_group_name_H-M   'P 1'
#
loop_
_entity.id
_entity.type
_entity.pdbx_description
1 polymer ?
#
loop_
_entity_poly.entity_id
_entity_poly.type
_entity_poly.pdbx_seq_one_letter_code
_entity_poly.pdbx_strand_id
1 'polypeptide(L)'
;HTVDAQIQAAAQLFVRALAVYHGLPDLYLITPFTSVEQSLRETLDALLQAHLPAMSRRDISGWLDTHCGTIHTFQGREASEALLILGCDANSGKSAALWVGQKPNMINVAVSRAKYRLGVIGDLDLWRHVPYVQTVCRTLPAQGQIFDAVD
;
A
#
# COMPACT_ATOMS: atom_id res chain seq x y z
N HIS A 1 -1.47 15.82 7.20
CA HIS A 1 -0.24 15.06 7.42
C HIS A 1 0.03 14.11 6.27
N THR A 2 1.27 14.06 5.77
CA THR A 2 1.61 13.34 4.53
C THR A 2 1.31 11.84 4.61
N VAL A 3 1.55 11.20 5.76
CA VAL A 3 1.25 9.77 5.95
C VAL A 3 -0.26 9.53 5.94
N ASP A 4 -1.03 10.39 6.57
CA ASP A 4 -2.49 10.30 6.55
C ASP A 4 -3.03 10.48 5.12
N ALA A 5 -2.44 11.38 4.34
CA ALA A 5 -2.79 11.54 2.94
C ALA A 5 -2.50 10.28 2.11
N GLN A 6 -1.40 9.58 2.40
CA GLN A 6 -1.08 8.31 1.75
C GLN A 6 -2.12 7.23 2.09
N ILE A 7 -2.54 7.14 3.35
CA ILE A 7 -3.59 6.20 3.78
C ILE A 7 -4.91 6.53 3.10
N GLN A 8 -5.29 7.81 3.00
CA GLN A 8 -6.50 8.22 2.31
C GLN A 8 -6.45 7.91 0.81
N ALA A 9 -5.31 8.12 0.16
CA ALA A 9 -5.13 7.74 -1.24
C ALA A 9 -5.28 6.23 -1.43
N ALA A 10 -4.69 5.42 -0.55
CA ALA A 10 -4.86 3.97 -0.56
C ALA A 10 -6.33 3.58 -0.37
N ALA A 11 -7.04 4.22 0.54
CA ALA A 11 -8.46 3.99 0.79
C ALA A 11 -9.32 4.27 -0.44
N GLN A 12 -9.05 5.36 -1.16
CA GLN A 12 -9.77 5.70 -2.38
C GLN A 12 -9.55 4.66 -3.48
N LEU A 13 -8.32 4.20 -3.67
CA LEU A 13 -8.01 3.15 -4.62
C LEU A 13 -8.65 1.82 -4.22
N PHE A 14 -8.69 1.53 -2.93
CA PHE A 14 -9.36 0.34 -2.42
C PHE A 14 -10.87 0.33 -2.72
N VAL A 15 -11.55 1.44 -2.50
CA VAL A 15 -12.98 1.59 -2.81
C VAL A 15 -13.24 1.37 -4.31
N ARG A 16 -12.37 1.90 -5.16
CA ARG A 16 -12.44 1.64 -6.61
C ARG A 16 -12.25 0.17 -6.93
N ALA A 17 -11.31 -0.49 -6.25
CA ALA A 17 -11.08 -1.92 -6.44
C ALA A 17 -12.30 -2.74 -6.03
N LEU A 18 -12.96 -2.41 -4.92
CA LEU A 18 -14.22 -3.07 -4.52
C LEU A 18 -15.27 -2.98 -5.63
N ALA A 19 -15.39 -1.84 -6.27
CA ALA A 19 -16.33 -1.64 -7.37
C ALA A 19 -15.96 -2.46 -8.60
N VAL A 20 -14.69 -2.43 -8.99
CA VAL A 20 -14.18 -3.15 -10.18
C VAL A 20 -14.31 -4.67 -10.03
N TYR A 21 -13.95 -5.18 -8.86
CA TYR A 21 -14.02 -6.63 -8.56
C TYR A 21 -15.42 -7.10 -8.17
N HIS A 22 -16.36 -6.19 -7.94
CA HIS A 22 -17.71 -6.50 -7.45
C HIS A 22 -17.67 -7.26 -6.10
N GLY A 23 -16.74 -6.91 -5.25
CA GLY A 23 -16.51 -7.56 -3.96
C GLY A 23 -15.06 -7.44 -3.52
N LEU A 24 -14.59 -8.41 -2.75
CA LEU A 24 -13.21 -8.43 -2.27
C LEU A 24 -12.21 -8.49 -3.42
N PRO A 25 -11.28 -7.53 -3.51
CA PRO A 25 -10.31 -7.50 -4.62
C PRO A 25 -9.15 -8.47 -4.40
N ASP A 26 -8.59 -8.95 -5.49
CA ASP A 26 -7.32 -9.68 -5.49
C ASP A 26 -6.16 -8.69 -5.47
N LEU A 27 -6.01 -8.03 -4.34
CA LEU A 27 -5.13 -6.88 -4.12
C LEU A 27 -4.44 -7.01 -2.77
N TYR A 28 -3.11 -6.94 -2.77
CA TYR A 28 -2.31 -6.81 -1.55
C TYR A 28 -2.02 -5.33 -1.27
N LEU A 29 -2.19 -4.93 0.00
CA LEU A 29 -1.77 -3.63 0.49
C LEU A 29 -0.59 -3.84 1.43
N ILE A 30 0.57 -3.37 1.01
CA ILE A 30 1.86 -3.67 1.62
C ILE A 30 2.53 -2.38 2.08
N THR A 31 3.08 -2.38 3.27
CA THR A 31 3.88 -1.27 3.78
C THR A 31 5.13 -1.79 4.50
N PRO A 32 6.24 -1.02 4.52
CA PRO A 32 7.40 -1.39 5.33
C PRO A 32 7.20 -1.23 6.85
N PHE A 33 6.17 -0.48 7.29
CA PHE A 33 6.04 -0.02 8.66
C PHE A 33 4.78 -0.54 9.36
N THR A 34 4.96 -1.13 10.54
CA THR A 34 3.86 -1.66 11.34
C THR A 34 2.84 -0.59 11.75
N SER A 35 3.30 0.62 12.06
CA SER A 35 2.40 1.73 12.41
C SER A 35 1.51 2.14 11.24
N VAL A 36 2.03 2.13 10.03
CA VAL A 36 1.26 2.41 8.81
C VAL A 36 0.29 1.27 8.53
N GLU A 37 0.74 0.03 8.68
CA GLU A 37 -0.11 -1.16 8.55
C GLU A 37 -1.33 -1.08 9.47
N GLN A 38 -1.12 -0.75 10.74
CA GLN A 38 -2.21 -0.66 11.70
C GLN A 38 -3.26 0.38 11.29
N SER A 39 -2.82 1.58 10.95
CA SER A 39 -3.72 2.66 10.50
C SER A 39 -4.45 2.30 9.22
N LEU A 40 -3.75 1.67 8.28
CA LEU A 40 -4.32 1.20 7.03
C LEU A 40 -5.38 0.13 7.28
N ARG A 41 -5.07 -0.84 8.11
CA ARG A 41 -5.98 -1.93 8.47
C ARG A 41 -7.27 -1.41 9.11
N GLU A 42 -7.18 -0.47 10.05
CA GLU A 42 -8.34 0.18 10.67
C GLU A 42 -9.21 0.89 9.64
N THR A 43 -8.59 1.61 8.71
CA THR A 43 -9.30 2.31 7.64
C THR A 43 -10.01 1.34 6.70
N LEU A 44 -9.33 0.28 6.28
CA LEU A 44 -9.91 -0.74 5.40
C LEU A 44 -11.02 -1.53 6.08
N ASP A 45 -10.88 -1.83 7.36
CA ASP A 45 -11.93 -2.50 8.15
C ASP A 45 -13.22 -1.69 8.13
N ALA A 46 -13.14 -0.40 8.40
CA ALA A 46 -14.30 0.50 8.36
C ALA A 46 -14.92 0.55 6.95
N LEU A 47 -14.11 0.60 5.90
CA LEU A 47 -14.58 0.61 4.52
C LEU A 47 -15.28 -0.71 4.13
N LEU A 48 -14.73 -1.84 4.53
CA LEU A 48 -15.33 -3.15 4.26
C LEU A 48 -16.68 -3.30 4.97
N GLN A 49 -16.78 -2.84 6.20
CA GLN A 49 -18.07 -2.83 6.92
C GLN A 49 -19.12 -1.96 6.23
N ALA A 50 -18.71 -0.81 5.69
CA ALA A 50 -19.60 0.12 5.01
C ALA A 50 -20.03 -0.36 3.62
N HIS A 51 -19.10 -0.92 2.84
CA HIS A 51 -19.34 -1.31 1.45
C HIS A 51 -19.83 -2.75 1.28
N LEU A 52 -19.50 -3.63 2.24
CA LEU A 52 -19.91 -5.04 2.24
C LEU A 52 -20.60 -5.38 3.56
N PRO A 53 -21.77 -4.77 3.87
CA PRO A 53 -22.41 -4.91 5.18
C PRO A 53 -22.90 -6.33 5.49
N ALA A 54 -23.08 -7.17 4.48
CA ALA A 54 -23.46 -8.57 4.67
C ALA A 54 -22.30 -9.47 5.09
N MET A 55 -21.04 -8.99 4.95
CA MET A 55 -19.87 -9.76 5.31
C MET A 55 -19.70 -9.79 6.84
N SER A 56 -19.41 -10.98 7.38
CA SER A 56 -19.17 -11.12 8.82
C SER A 56 -17.85 -10.45 9.23
N ARG A 57 -17.76 -10.04 10.49
CA ARG A 57 -16.53 -9.49 11.04
C ARG A 57 -15.36 -10.50 10.97
N ARG A 58 -15.65 -11.77 11.11
CA ARG A 58 -14.67 -12.84 10.99
C ARG A 58 -14.09 -12.90 9.57
N ASP A 59 -14.94 -12.80 8.56
CA ASP A 59 -14.51 -12.84 7.16
C ASP A 59 -13.72 -11.57 6.78
N ILE A 60 -14.14 -10.41 7.27
CA ILE A 60 -13.40 -9.14 7.11
C ILE A 60 -12.00 -9.27 7.71
N SER A 61 -11.92 -9.70 8.97
CA SER A 61 -10.64 -9.88 9.67
C SER A 61 -9.74 -10.89 8.97
N GLY A 62 -10.30 -12.00 8.52
CA GLY A 62 -9.57 -13.03 7.78
C GLY A 62 -9.01 -12.52 6.47
N TRP A 63 -9.77 -11.73 5.73
CA TRP A 63 -9.29 -11.12 4.49
C TRP A 63 -8.17 -10.10 4.76
N LEU A 64 -8.34 -9.25 5.76
CA LEU A 64 -7.32 -8.27 6.15
C LEU A 64 -6.02 -8.96 6.59
N ASP A 65 -6.10 -10.05 7.33
CA ASP A 65 -4.92 -10.82 7.78
C ASP A 65 -4.07 -11.33 6.61
N THR A 66 -4.68 -11.60 5.46
CA THR A 66 -4.01 -12.16 4.30
C THR A 66 -3.70 -11.14 3.19
N HIS A 67 -4.31 -9.96 3.22
CA HIS A 67 -4.22 -8.98 2.13
C HIS A 67 -3.70 -7.60 2.54
N CYS A 68 -3.59 -7.33 3.83
CA CYS A 68 -3.03 -6.09 4.36
C CYS A 68 -1.95 -6.42 5.37
N GLY A 69 -0.73 -5.91 5.17
CA GLY A 69 0.35 -6.21 6.11
C GLY A 69 1.68 -5.59 5.75
N THR A 70 2.67 -5.95 6.50
CA THR A 70 4.05 -5.62 6.20
C THR A 70 4.61 -6.60 5.17
N ILE A 71 5.78 -6.29 4.66
CA ILE A 71 6.45 -7.08 3.62
C ILE A 71 6.60 -8.56 4.03
N HIS A 72 6.80 -8.83 5.31
CA HIS A 72 6.94 -10.20 5.82
C HIS A 72 5.66 -11.03 5.69
N THR A 73 4.50 -10.40 5.74
CA THR A 73 3.19 -11.06 5.60
C THR A 73 3.04 -11.75 4.24
N PHE A 74 3.63 -11.18 3.20
CA PHE A 74 3.41 -11.59 1.81
C PHE A 74 4.54 -12.41 1.23
N GLN A 75 5.50 -12.83 2.03
CA GLN A 75 6.63 -13.62 1.55
C GLN A 75 6.14 -14.93 0.92
N GLY A 76 6.52 -15.18 -0.34
CA GLY A 76 6.10 -16.36 -1.08
C GLY A 76 4.67 -16.32 -1.65
N ARG A 77 3.95 -15.20 -1.53
CA ARG A 77 2.58 -15.06 -2.02
C ARG A 77 2.50 -14.06 -3.17
N GLU A 78 1.49 -14.21 -4.01
CA GLU A 78 1.22 -13.30 -5.12
C GLU A 78 -0.27 -12.98 -5.22
N ALA A 79 -0.59 -11.77 -5.70
CA ALA A 79 -1.93 -11.34 -6.04
C ALA A 79 -1.92 -10.73 -7.44
N SER A 80 -3.09 -10.54 -8.03
CA SER A 80 -3.21 -9.87 -9.34
C SER A 80 -2.64 -8.46 -9.26
N GLU A 81 -2.91 -7.76 -8.18
CA GLU A 81 -2.45 -6.40 -7.95
C GLU A 81 -1.81 -6.27 -6.57
N ALA A 82 -0.86 -5.35 -6.46
CA ALA A 82 -0.29 -4.95 -5.18
C ALA A 82 -0.18 -3.42 -5.12
N LEU A 83 -0.46 -2.88 -3.94
CA LEU A 83 -0.32 -1.47 -3.63
C LEU A 83 0.70 -1.34 -2.51
N LEU A 84 1.83 -0.70 -2.80
CA LEU A 84 2.88 -0.45 -1.83
C LEU A 84 2.72 0.96 -1.26
N ILE A 85 2.47 1.05 0.03
CA ILE A 85 2.35 2.32 0.76
C ILE A 85 3.66 2.54 1.51
N LEU A 86 4.45 3.49 1.04
CA LEU A 86 5.80 3.71 1.55
C LEU A 86 5.82 4.32 2.95
N GLY A 87 4.80 5.08 3.32
CA GLY A 87 4.80 5.81 4.59
C GLY A 87 5.86 6.91 4.62
N CYS A 88 6.15 7.44 5.79
CA CYS A 88 7.12 8.51 6.00
C CYS A 88 6.80 9.80 5.21
N ASP A 89 7.37 10.89 5.65
CA ASP A 89 7.39 12.14 4.91
C ASP A 89 8.78 12.78 4.98
N ALA A 90 9.02 13.81 4.15
CA ALA A 90 10.31 14.47 4.04
C ALA A 90 10.76 15.12 5.34
N ASN A 91 9.84 15.45 6.24
CA ASN A 91 10.13 16.18 7.47
C ASN A 91 10.46 15.27 8.65
N SER A 92 9.89 14.08 8.72
CA SER A 92 9.96 13.20 9.89
C SER A 92 10.48 11.80 9.62
N GLY A 93 10.63 11.42 8.35
CA GLY A 93 10.84 10.04 7.96
C GLY A 93 12.19 9.67 7.36
N LYS A 94 13.16 10.60 7.30
CA LYS A 94 14.43 10.34 6.60
C LYS A 94 15.17 9.10 7.12
N SER A 95 15.29 8.96 8.43
CA SER A 95 16.00 7.81 9.03
C SER A 95 15.29 6.49 8.73
N ALA A 96 13.97 6.48 8.83
CA ALA A 96 13.17 5.30 8.53
C ALA A 96 13.23 4.95 7.05
N ALA A 97 13.16 5.95 6.16
CA ALA A 97 13.30 5.75 4.73
C ALA A 97 14.68 5.20 4.35
N LEU A 98 15.73 5.72 4.94
CA LEU A 98 17.09 5.21 4.73
C LEU A 98 17.23 3.76 5.22
N TRP A 99 16.60 3.42 6.33
CA TRP A 99 16.58 2.04 6.82
C TRP A 99 15.94 1.08 5.82
N VAL A 100 14.82 1.46 5.22
CA VAL A 100 14.19 0.68 4.14
C VAL A 100 15.13 0.56 2.93
N GLY A 101 15.77 1.66 2.55
CA GLY A 101 16.70 1.69 1.42
C GLY A 101 17.96 0.86 1.62
N GLN A 102 18.33 0.52 2.85
CA GLN A 102 19.45 -0.36 3.15
C GLN A 102 19.09 -1.85 3.03
N LYS A 103 17.82 -2.16 2.80
CA LYS A 103 17.31 -3.54 2.74
C LYS A 103 16.70 -3.82 1.37
N PRO A 104 17.51 -4.15 0.36
CA PRO A 104 17.02 -4.35 -1.01
C PRO A 104 15.93 -5.41 -1.11
N ASN A 105 16.00 -6.43 -0.27
CA ASN A 105 15.03 -7.52 -0.28
C ASN A 105 13.62 -7.06 0.10
N MET A 106 13.48 -6.03 0.93
CA MET A 106 12.16 -5.51 1.30
C MET A 106 11.41 -4.98 0.09
N ILE A 107 12.05 -4.11 -0.68
CA ILE A 107 11.42 -3.51 -1.86
C ILE A 107 11.23 -4.56 -2.97
N ASN A 108 12.22 -5.40 -3.21
CA ASN A 108 12.12 -6.46 -4.21
C ASN A 108 10.98 -7.43 -3.92
N VAL A 109 10.82 -7.83 -2.66
CA VAL A 109 9.70 -8.70 -2.25
C VAL A 109 8.37 -8.00 -2.50
N ALA A 110 8.22 -6.75 -2.07
CA ALA A 110 6.97 -6.01 -2.27
C ALA A 110 6.62 -5.88 -3.76
N VAL A 111 7.58 -5.46 -4.59
CA VAL A 111 7.37 -5.27 -6.03
C VAL A 111 7.01 -6.58 -6.72
N SER A 112 7.62 -7.69 -6.31
CA SER A 112 7.38 -9.00 -6.93
C SER A 112 6.07 -9.68 -6.51
N ARG A 113 5.29 -9.07 -5.60
CA ARG A 113 4.00 -9.66 -5.17
C ARG A 113 2.87 -9.42 -6.17
N ALA A 114 2.99 -8.47 -7.08
CA ALA A 114 1.98 -8.17 -8.08
C ALA A 114 2.22 -8.96 -9.37
N LYS A 115 1.21 -9.71 -9.82
CA LYS A 115 1.29 -10.42 -11.11
C LYS A 115 1.11 -9.48 -12.29
N TYR A 116 0.17 -8.55 -12.21
CA TYR A 116 -0.26 -7.76 -13.35
C TYR A 116 -0.16 -6.25 -13.13
N ARG A 117 -0.39 -5.78 -11.92
CA ARG A 117 -0.46 -4.34 -11.66
C ARG A 117 0.13 -3.99 -10.31
N LEU A 118 1.06 -3.03 -10.32
CA LEU A 118 1.70 -2.49 -9.12
C LEU A 118 1.41 -1.00 -9.01
N GLY A 119 0.86 -0.57 -7.87
CA GLY A 119 0.77 0.83 -7.50
C GLY A 119 1.72 1.13 -6.34
N VAL A 120 2.27 2.34 -6.31
CA VAL A 120 3.12 2.82 -5.23
C VAL A 120 2.62 4.18 -4.78
N ILE A 121 2.39 4.32 -3.48
CA ILE A 121 2.01 5.58 -2.84
C ILE A 121 3.14 5.99 -1.90
N GLY A 122 3.60 7.23 -2.04
CA GLY A 122 4.66 7.76 -1.19
C GLY A 122 4.95 9.22 -1.50
N ASP A 123 5.73 9.83 -0.63
CA ASP A 123 6.27 11.17 -0.86
C ASP A 123 7.46 11.05 -1.82
N LEU A 124 7.25 11.42 -3.07
CA LEU A 124 8.26 11.30 -4.11
C LEU A 124 9.52 12.10 -3.79
N ASP A 125 9.38 13.27 -3.16
CA ASP A 125 10.54 14.11 -2.81
C ASP A 125 11.46 13.44 -1.79
N LEU A 126 10.89 12.63 -0.88
CA LEU A 126 11.67 11.83 0.06
C LEU A 126 12.26 10.59 -0.64
N TRP A 127 11.41 9.81 -1.29
CA TRP A 127 11.76 8.46 -1.72
C TRP A 127 12.61 8.41 -2.99
N ARG A 128 12.59 9.44 -3.82
CA ARG A 128 13.40 9.48 -5.05
C ARG A 128 14.92 9.37 -4.79
N HIS A 129 15.36 9.71 -3.58
CA HIS A 129 16.76 9.69 -3.17
C HIS A 129 17.13 8.45 -2.36
N VAL A 130 16.19 7.56 -2.08
CA VAL A 130 16.40 6.36 -1.28
C VAL A 130 16.82 5.21 -2.20
N PRO A 131 17.97 4.53 -1.93
CA PRO A 131 18.43 3.40 -2.74
C PRO A 131 17.33 2.34 -2.91
N TYR A 132 17.30 1.71 -4.06
CA TYR A 132 16.30 0.72 -4.51
C TYR A 132 14.91 1.31 -4.78
N VAL A 133 14.37 2.15 -3.90
CA VAL A 133 13.10 2.87 -4.16
C VAL A 133 13.28 3.86 -5.31
N GLN A 134 14.45 4.46 -5.41
CA GLN A 134 14.81 5.33 -6.54
C GLN A 134 14.61 4.62 -7.88
N THR A 135 14.99 3.36 -8.00
CA THR A 135 14.76 2.57 -9.21
C THR A 135 13.28 2.38 -9.50
N VAL A 136 12.48 2.09 -8.49
CA VAL A 136 11.02 2.00 -8.62
C VAL A 136 10.44 3.33 -9.10
N CYS A 137 10.84 4.44 -8.51
CA CYS A 137 10.38 5.77 -8.90
C CYS A 137 10.73 6.13 -10.34
N ARG A 138 11.86 5.65 -10.85
CA ARG A 138 12.29 5.90 -12.24
C ARG A 138 11.57 4.99 -13.24
N THR A 139 11.27 3.77 -12.85
CA THR A 139 10.70 2.74 -13.74
C THR A 139 9.19 2.91 -13.90
N LEU A 140 8.49 3.25 -12.82
CA LEU A 140 7.06 3.46 -12.87
C LEU A 140 6.75 4.84 -13.46
N PRO A 141 5.75 4.94 -14.36
CA PRO A 141 5.29 6.25 -14.83
C PRO A 141 4.87 7.11 -13.63
N ALA A 142 5.27 8.37 -13.64
CA ALA A 142 4.85 9.32 -12.61
C ALA A 142 3.34 9.56 -12.75
N GLN A 143 2.55 8.86 -11.94
CA GLN A 143 1.09 8.98 -11.91
C GLN A 143 0.60 9.71 -10.66
N GLY A 144 1.42 10.59 -10.10
CA GLY A 144 1.01 11.44 -8.98
C GLY A 144 -0.26 12.24 -9.26
N GLN A 145 -0.46 12.64 -10.50
CA GLN A 145 -1.67 13.30 -10.94
C GLN A 145 -2.94 12.46 -10.81
N ILE A 146 -2.84 11.14 -10.78
CA ILE A 146 -4.00 10.27 -10.57
C ILE A 146 -4.56 10.44 -9.16
N PHE A 147 -3.68 10.62 -8.18
CA PHE A 147 -4.13 10.85 -6.81
C PHE A 147 -4.69 12.25 -6.62
N ASP A 148 -4.08 13.23 -7.25
CA ASP A 148 -4.57 14.60 -7.24
C ASP A 148 -5.93 14.72 -7.95
N ALA A 149 -6.14 13.96 -9.00
CA ALA A 149 -7.40 13.94 -9.74
C ALA A 149 -8.54 13.21 -9.02
N VAL A 150 -8.24 12.50 -7.96
CA VAL A 150 -9.24 11.76 -7.14
C VAL A 150 -9.75 12.63 -6.00
N ASP A 151 -9.01 13.67 -5.69
CA ASP A 151 -9.43 14.66 -4.70
C ASP A 151 -10.57 15.50 -5.28
#